data_c84cdc919be1c4599d8c049fcd183b42
#
_entry.id   c84cdc919be1c4599d8c049fcd183b42
#
_cell.length_a   1.000
_cell.length_b   1.000
_cell.length_c   1.000
_cell.angle_alpha   90.00
_cell.angle_beta   90.00
_cell.angle_gamma   90.00
#
_symmetry.space_group_name_H-M   'P 1'
#
loop_
_entity.id
_entity.type
_entity.pdbx_description
1 polymer ?
#
loop_
_entity_poly.entity_id
_entity_poly.type
_entity_poly.pdbx_seq_one_letter_code
_entity_poly.pdbx_strand_id
1 'polypeptide(L)'
;MSNPKAIKIIKEFIKQRDWEQFHDPKNLAISLNLESSEVLELFQWTKDNEINNNKVTNLKDELADVYYWLLLLADHYDIDIEDALEEKRK
;
A
#
# COMPACT_ATOMS: atom_id res chain seq x y z
N MET A 1 8.52 4.66 -13.78
CA MET A 1 7.80 3.98 -12.69
C MET A 1 8.14 4.61 -11.37
N SER A 2 7.13 4.84 -10.56
CA SER A 2 7.36 5.43 -9.24
C SER A 2 8.14 4.46 -8.36
N ASN A 3 9.08 5.01 -7.63
CA ASN A 3 9.89 4.30 -6.64
C ASN A 3 10.43 2.96 -7.15
N PRO A 4 11.38 2.96 -8.10
CA PRO A 4 11.91 1.72 -8.67
C PRO A 4 12.44 0.73 -7.64
N LYS A 5 13.03 1.24 -6.54
CA LYS A 5 13.56 0.39 -5.48
C LYS A 5 12.44 -0.39 -4.80
N ALA A 6 11.34 0.28 -4.44
CA ALA A 6 10.22 -0.37 -3.78
C ALA A 6 9.57 -1.40 -4.69
N ILE A 7 9.36 -1.07 -5.96
CA ILE A 7 8.80 -1.99 -6.95
C ILE A 7 9.67 -3.24 -7.09
N LYS A 8 10.98 -3.07 -7.14
CA LYS A 8 11.90 -4.20 -7.25
C LYS A 8 11.78 -5.13 -6.05
N ILE A 9 11.77 -4.55 -4.85
CA ILE A 9 11.65 -5.32 -3.61
C ILE A 9 10.35 -6.11 -3.60
N ILE A 10 9.25 -5.47 -3.97
CA ILE A 10 7.93 -6.10 -4.00
C ILE A 10 7.86 -7.22 -5.01
N LYS A 11 8.36 -7.01 -6.22
CA LYS A 11 8.35 -8.02 -7.28
C LYS A 11 9.18 -9.24 -6.91
N GLU A 12 10.34 -9.03 -6.30
CA GLU A 12 11.18 -10.14 -5.86
C GLU A 12 10.48 -10.95 -4.76
N PHE A 13 9.83 -10.27 -3.82
CA PHE A 13 9.08 -10.92 -2.76
C PHE A 13 7.96 -11.80 -3.32
N ILE A 14 7.19 -11.29 -4.27
CA ILE A 14 6.07 -11.99 -4.90
C ILE A 14 6.59 -13.19 -5.69
N LYS A 15 7.65 -13.01 -6.46
CA LYS A 15 8.23 -14.06 -7.28
C LYS A 15 8.72 -15.23 -6.44
N GLN A 16 9.36 -14.94 -5.31
CA GLN A 16 9.85 -15.99 -4.40
C GLN A 16 8.73 -16.84 -3.84
N ARG A 17 7.51 -16.30 -3.75
CA ARG A 17 6.34 -16.97 -3.22
C ARG A 17 5.36 -17.46 -4.26
N ASP A 18 5.66 -17.20 -5.53
CA ASP A 18 4.80 -17.59 -6.65
C ASP A 18 3.37 -17.05 -6.52
N TRP A 19 3.25 -15.80 -6.05
CA TRP A 19 1.95 -15.16 -5.85
C TRP A 19 1.45 -14.37 -7.06
N GLU A 20 2.24 -14.25 -8.12
CA GLU A 20 1.91 -13.44 -9.30
C GLU A 20 0.57 -13.82 -9.92
N GLN A 21 0.26 -15.10 -9.93
CA GLN A 21 -0.97 -15.62 -10.51
C GLN A 21 -2.24 -15.13 -9.81
N PHE A 22 -2.11 -14.61 -8.58
CA PHE A 22 -3.24 -14.14 -7.78
C PHE A 22 -3.40 -12.61 -7.84
N HIS A 23 -2.52 -11.91 -8.56
CA HIS A 23 -2.49 -10.46 -8.56
C HIS A 23 -3.12 -9.86 -9.82
N ASP A 24 -4.40 -10.15 -10.07
CA ASP A 24 -5.14 -9.41 -11.09
C ASP A 24 -5.57 -8.04 -10.54
N PRO A 25 -5.89 -7.07 -11.42
CA PRO A 25 -6.17 -5.69 -11.00
C PRO A 25 -7.29 -5.58 -9.98
N LYS A 26 -8.35 -6.36 -10.14
CA LYS A 26 -9.49 -6.30 -9.21
C LYS A 26 -9.07 -6.77 -7.82
N ASN A 27 -8.32 -7.86 -7.75
CA ASN A 27 -7.83 -8.37 -6.46
C ASN A 27 -6.86 -7.40 -5.81
N LEU A 28 -6.01 -6.74 -6.60
CA LEU A 28 -5.13 -5.70 -6.09
C LEU A 28 -5.91 -4.54 -5.48
N ALA A 29 -6.98 -4.11 -6.16
CA ALA A 29 -7.84 -3.03 -5.66
C ALA A 29 -8.56 -3.43 -4.38
N ILE A 30 -9.07 -4.67 -4.31
CA ILE A 30 -9.72 -5.18 -3.11
C ILE A 30 -8.72 -5.21 -1.94
N SER A 31 -7.52 -5.72 -2.17
CA SER A 31 -6.50 -5.79 -1.14
C SER A 31 -6.10 -4.41 -0.64
N LEU A 32 -5.97 -3.44 -1.54
CA LEU A 32 -5.69 -2.06 -1.17
C LEU A 32 -6.78 -1.50 -0.24
N ASN A 33 -8.03 -1.76 -0.56
CA ASN A 33 -9.15 -1.29 0.27
C ASN A 33 -9.13 -1.94 1.65
N LEU A 34 -8.88 -3.25 1.71
CA LEU A 34 -8.82 -3.97 2.98
C LEU A 34 -7.69 -3.45 3.87
N GLU A 35 -6.51 -3.23 3.30
CA GLU A 35 -5.38 -2.71 4.06
C GLU A 35 -5.63 -1.28 4.55
N SER A 36 -6.29 -0.46 3.75
CA SER A 36 -6.68 0.89 4.17
C SER A 36 -7.61 0.84 5.38
N SER A 37 -8.50 -0.14 5.42
CA SER A 37 -9.40 -0.34 6.54
C SER A 37 -8.66 -0.71 7.82
N GLU A 38 -7.56 -1.45 7.71
CA GLU A 38 -6.73 -1.81 8.87
C GLU A 38 -6.06 -0.58 9.48
N VAL A 39 -5.70 0.40 8.66
CA VAL A 39 -5.21 1.68 9.18
C VAL A 39 -6.31 2.36 10.01
N LEU A 40 -7.53 2.38 9.50
CA LEU A 40 -8.66 2.97 10.20
C LEU A 40 -8.92 2.29 11.55
N GLU A 41 -8.79 0.96 11.60
CA GLU A 41 -9.01 0.19 12.83
C GLU A 41 -8.13 0.66 13.98
N LEU A 42 -6.92 1.13 13.69
CA LEU A 42 -6.01 1.63 14.73
C LEU A 42 -6.55 2.86 15.45
N PHE A 43 -7.43 3.62 14.79
CA PHE A 43 -8.00 4.86 15.32
C PHE A 43 -9.45 4.73 15.80
N GLN A 44 -10.11 3.62 15.49
CA GLN A 44 -11.55 3.46 15.62
C GLN A 44 -12.05 3.71 17.04
N TRP A 45 -11.30 3.31 18.05
CA TRP A 45 -11.73 3.39 19.44
C TRP A 45 -10.87 4.36 20.27
N THR A 46 -10.17 5.27 19.63
CA THR A 46 -9.36 6.25 20.35
C THR A 46 -10.25 7.39 20.88
N LYS A 47 -9.90 7.91 22.05
CA LYS A 47 -10.68 8.96 22.70
C LYS A 47 -10.35 10.36 22.20
N ASP A 48 -9.11 10.58 21.82
CA ASP A 48 -8.58 11.90 21.47
C ASP A 48 -8.13 11.98 20.01
N ASN A 49 -8.67 11.11 19.19
CA ASN A 49 -8.41 11.07 17.74
C ASN A 49 -6.97 10.72 17.38
N GLU A 50 -6.20 10.22 18.33
CA GLU A 50 -4.83 9.79 18.08
C GLU A 50 -4.59 8.39 18.64
N ILE A 51 -3.64 7.66 18.04
CA ILE A 51 -3.24 6.37 18.57
C ILE A 51 -2.18 6.54 19.65
N ASN A 52 -2.07 5.56 20.55
CA ASN A 52 -1.02 5.54 21.56
C ASN A 52 0.34 5.34 20.90
N ASN A 53 1.38 5.87 21.52
CA ASN A 53 2.76 5.75 20.98
C ASN A 53 3.19 4.29 20.78
N ASN A 54 2.72 3.38 21.61
CA ASN A 54 3.02 1.96 21.47
C ASN A 54 2.34 1.31 20.26
N LYS A 55 1.42 2.01 19.61
CA LYS A 55 0.73 1.54 18.39
C LYS A 55 1.34 2.13 17.11
N VAL A 56 2.31 3.01 17.23
CA VAL A 56 2.93 3.63 16.05
C VAL A 56 3.64 2.60 15.18
N THR A 57 4.23 1.57 15.77
CA THR A 57 4.85 0.48 15.00
C THR A 57 3.80 -0.27 14.17
N ASN A 58 2.61 -0.49 14.74
CA ASN A 58 1.50 -1.11 14.00
C ASN A 58 1.06 -0.23 12.84
N LEU A 59 0.96 1.09 13.06
CA LEU A 59 0.62 2.03 12.00
C LEU A 59 1.65 2.01 10.89
N LYS A 60 2.92 1.98 11.24
CA LYS A 60 4.02 1.89 10.27
C LYS A 60 3.84 0.67 9.36
N ASP A 61 3.56 -0.49 9.95
CA ASP A 61 3.40 -1.74 9.21
C ASP A 61 2.18 -1.68 8.29
N GLU A 62 1.06 -1.16 8.79
CA GLU A 62 -0.16 -1.04 7.98
C GLU A 62 0.01 -0.05 6.83
N LEU A 63 0.72 1.06 7.05
CA LEU A 63 1.00 2.02 5.98
C LEU A 63 1.91 1.40 4.91
N ALA A 64 2.88 0.58 5.33
CA ALA A 64 3.73 -0.14 4.39
C ALA A 64 2.91 -1.10 3.53
N ASP A 65 1.93 -1.79 4.12
CA ASP A 65 1.05 -2.69 3.39
C ASP A 65 0.16 -1.93 2.40
N VAL A 66 -0.38 -0.77 2.78
CA VAL A 66 -1.14 0.07 1.87
C VAL A 66 -0.27 0.48 0.68
N TYR A 67 0.95 0.90 0.94
CA TYR A 67 1.90 1.28 -0.10
C TYR A 67 2.22 0.13 -1.05
N TYR A 68 2.39 -1.06 -0.50
CA TYR A 68 2.64 -2.29 -1.25
C TYR A 68 1.54 -2.52 -2.31
N TRP A 69 0.28 -2.54 -1.89
CA TRP A 69 -0.83 -2.78 -2.81
C TRP A 69 -1.04 -1.63 -3.79
N LEU A 70 -0.84 -0.40 -3.32
CA LEU A 70 -0.92 0.79 -4.17
C LEU A 70 0.09 0.72 -5.31
N LEU A 71 1.35 0.39 -4.99
CA LEU A 71 2.41 0.31 -6.00
C LEU A 71 2.17 -0.81 -6.99
N LEU A 72 1.69 -1.97 -6.53
CA LEU A 72 1.39 -3.09 -7.42
C LEU A 72 0.29 -2.74 -8.41
N LEU A 73 -0.78 -2.11 -7.93
CA LEU A 73 -1.88 -1.72 -8.79
C LEU A 73 -1.44 -0.67 -9.82
N ALA A 74 -0.69 0.32 -9.38
CA ALA A 74 -0.16 1.35 -10.26
C ALA A 74 0.79 0.74 -11.31
N ASP A 75 1.67 -0.15 -10.88
CA ASP A 75 2.63 -0.79 -11.77
C ASP A 75 1.93 -1.63 -12.84
N HIS A 76 0.83 -2.27 -12.50
CA HIS A 76 0.06 -3.08 -13.44
C HIS A 76 -0.40 -2.25 -14.65
N TYR A 77 -0.69 -0.98 -14.45
CA TYR A 77 -1.15 -0.08 -15.52
C TYR A 77 -0.08 0.92 -15.96
N ASP A 78 1.18 0.68 -15.60
CA ASP A 78 2.30 1.57 -15.94
C ASP A 78 2.08 3.02 -15.47
N ILE A 79 1.44 3.17 -14.31
CA ILE A 79 1.22 4.48 -13.70
C ILE A 79 2.37 4.80 -12.76
N ASP A 80 3.02 5.95 -13.00
CA ASP A 80 4.01 6.51 -12.07
C ASP A 80 3.27 7.36 -11.04
N ILE A 81 3.19 6.87 -9.81
CA ILE A 81 2.42 7.53 -8.76
C ILE A 81 3.00 8.87 -8.38
N GLU A 82 4.33 9.01 -8.38
CA GLU A 82 4.96 10.28 -8.05
C GLU A 82 4.64 11.34 -9.10
N ASP A 83 4.71 10.98 -10.38
CA ASP A 83 4.33 11.88 -11.45
C ASP A 83 2.84 12.24 -11.39
N ALA A 84 2.00 11.25 -11.13
CA ALA A 84 0.56 11.47 -11.01
C ALA A 84 0.24 12.44 -9.88
N LEU A 85 0.93 12.28 -8.75
CA LEU A 85 0.76 13.17 -7.60
C LEU A 85 1.16 14.59 -7.94
N GLU A 86 2.30 14.76 -8.59
CA GLU A 86 2.80 16.07 -9.00
C GLU A 86 1.84 16.75 -9.96
N GLU A 87 1.36 16.02 -10.96
CA GLU A 87 0.40 16.55 -11.94
C GLU A 87 -0.90 17.00 -11.29
N LYS A 88 -1.43 16.20 -10.38
CA LYS A 88 -2.71 16.49 -9.75
C LYS A 88 -2.63 17.71 -8.82
N ARG A 89 -1.45 18.03 -8.28
CA ARG A 89 -1.25 19.13 -7.33
C ARG A 89 -0.79 20.43 -7.96
N LYS A 90 -0.67 20.48 -9.28
CA LYS A 90 -0.34 21.71 -9.99
C LYS A 90 -1.45 22.73 -9.89
#